data_1963e7393914ca789dfeda4cd44e2633
#
_entry.id   1963e7393914ca789dfeda4cd44e2633
#
_cell.length_a   1.000
_cell.length_b   1.000
_cell.length_c   1.000
_cell.angle_alpha   90.00
_cell.angle_beta   90.00
_cell.angle_gamma   90.00
#
_symmetry.space_group_name_H-M   'P 1'
#
loop_
_entity.id
_entity.type
_entity.pdbx_description
1 polymer ?
#
loop_
_entity_poly.entity_id
_entity_poly.type
_entity_poly.pdbx_seq_one_letter_code
_entity_poly.pdbx_strand_id
1 'polypeptide(L)'
;MEAPSPEPLSAEPTRDCALCPRLVEVRAELRVAQPEWWNAPVPALGDPDAPIAIIGLAPGMKGANRTGRAFTGDASGDLLFATLEKFGLAEAGEPKGVLILNAVRCLPPGNKPLPEEIRTCRQFLSGQLRAPVTIALGQLAHQSAVKAMGGRLPKTPFGHGNEHRMPDGRVLIDSYHCSRYNQNTNRLTAEMFEAVFARAIELRG
;
A
#
# COMPACT_ATOMS: atom_id res chain seq x y z
N MET A 1 11.80 28.94 28.22
CA MET A 1 11.24 27.57 28.18
C MET A 1 11.03 27.24 26.71
N GLU A 2 11.91 26.43 26.19
CA GLU A 2 11.90 25.96 24.82
C GLU A 2 10.79 24.91 24.71
N ALA A 3 9.86 25.05 23.75
CA ALA A 3 8.81 24.06 23.53
C ALA A 3 9.47 22.72 23.17
N PRO A 4 9.00 21.60 23.74
CA PRO A 4 9.57 20.30 23.40
C PRO A 4 9.44 20.08 21.89
N SER A 5 10.54 19.72 21.24
CA SER A 5 10.55 19.28 19.86
C SER A 5 9.53 18.16 19.68
N PRO A 6 8.68 18.20 18.65
CA PRO A 6 7.72 17.11 18.43
C PRO A 6 8.50 15.80 18.29
N GLU A 7 8.15 14.81 19.11
CA GLU A 7 8.70 13.45 18.95
C GLU A 7 8.52 13.00 17.49
N PRO A 8 9.53 12.34 16.91
CA PRO A 8 9.40 11.80 15.57
C PRO A 8 8.21 10.84 15.55
N LEU A 9 7.19 11.17 14.74
CA LEU A 9 6.03 10.32 14.57
C LEU A 9 6.49 8.89 14.27
N SER A 10 5.96 7.93 15.04
CA SER A 10 6.18 6.51 14.77
C SER A 10 5.95 6.24 13.29
N ALA A 11 6.86 5.51 12.65
CA ALA A 11 6.70 5.15 11.23
C ALA A 11 5.44 4.31 10.98
N GLU A 12 4.87 3.69 12.01
CA GLU A 12 3.63 2.92 11.96
C GLU A 12 2.55 3.52 12.87
N PRO A 13 1.26 3.46 12.46
CA PRO A 13 0.17 3.78 13.35
C PRO A 13 0.06 2.74 14.46
N THR A 14 -0.23 3.17 15.67
CA THR A 14 -0.50 2.25 16.79
C THR A 14 -1.76 1.43 16.51
N ARG A 15 -1.92 0.28 17.21
CA ARG A 15 -3.10 -0.58 17.09
C ARG A 15 -4.42 0.19 17.32
N ASP A 16 -4.39 1.22 18.16
CA ASP A 16 -5.55 2.03 18.54
C ASP A 16 -5.47 3.47 18.00
N CYS A 17 -4.76 3.68 16.89
CA CYS A 17 -4.65 4.97 16.22
C CYS A 17 -6.02 5.68 16.13
N ALA A 18 -6.11 6.89 16.66
CA ALA A 18 -7.37 7.65 16.79
C ALA A 18 -7.51 8.78 15.76
N LEU A 19 -6.63 8.88 14.78
CA LEU A 19 -6.54 10.03 13.87
C LEU A 19 -7.71 10.17 12.88
N CYS A 20 -8.48 9.09 12.63
CA CYS A 20 -9.60 9.07 11.68
C CYS A 20 -10.87 8.59 12.40
N PRO A 21 -11.73 9.49 12.95
CA PRO A 21 -12.87 9.10 13.78
C PRO A 21 -13.79 8.06 13.12
N ARG A 22 -14.17 8.24 11.85
CA ARG A 22 -15.00 7.27 11.11
C ARG A 22 -14.37 5.87 11.05
N LEU A 23 -13.05 5.79 10.85
CA LEU A 23 -12.35 4.50 10.80
C LEU A 23 -12.17 3.88 12.20
N VAL A 24 -12.13 4.71 13.25
CA VAL A 24 -12.17 4.25 14.64
C VAL A 24 -13.50 3.60 14.96
N GLU A 25 -14.62 4.22 14.58
CA GLU A 25 -15.98 3.67 14.76
C GLU A 25 -16.11 2.31 14.05
N VAL A 26 -15.79 2.24 12.77
CA VAL A 26 -15.82 0.98 12.00
C VAL A 26 -14.96 -0.11 12.65
N ARG A 27 -13.79 0.24 13.14
CA ARG A 27 -12.90 -0.70 13.82
C ARG A 27 -13.51 -1.19 15.13
N ALA A 28 -14.15 -0.30 15.91
CA ALA A 28 -14.82 -0.67 17.15
C ALA A 28 -15.99 -1.62 16.90
N GLU A 29 -16.84 -1.33 15.92
CA GLU A 29 -17.94 -2.21 15.51
C GLU A 29 -17.42 -3.60 15.08
N LEU A 30 -16.36 -3.64 14.27
CA LEU A 30 -15.78 -4.89 13.81
C LEU A 30 -15.12 -5.70 14.92
N ARG A 31 -14.54 -5.06 15.92
CA ARG A 31 -13.98 -5.75 17.09
C ARG A 31 -15.08 -6.46 17.91
N VAL A 32 -16.29 -5.91 17.92
CA VAL A 32 -17.45 -6.57 18.56
C VAL A 32 -18.00 -7.68 17.66
N ALA A 33 -18.19 -7.40 16.35
CA ALA A 33 -18.82 -8.33 15.43
C ALA A 33 -17.91 -9.51 15.01
N GLN A 34 -16.60 -9.31 15.01
CA GLN A 34 -15.58 -10.28 14.58
C GLN A 34 -14.37 -10.21 15.52
N PRO A 35 -14.49 -10.64 16.78
CA PRO A 35 -13.44 -10.47 17.80
C PRO A 35 -12.13 -11.20 17.47
N GLU A 36 -12.20 -12.27 16.68
CA GLU A 36 -11.03 -13.07 16.26
C GLU A 36 -10.24 -12.42 15.11
N TRP A 37 -10.79 -11.37 14.49
CA TRP A 37 -10.09 -10.70 13.41
C TRP A 37 -9.11 -9.65 13.95
N TRP A 38 -8.16 -9.27 13.12
CA TRP A 38 -7.17 -8.25 13.49
C TRP A 38 -7.81 -6.90 13.88
N ASN A 39 -8.72 -6.39 13.07
CA ASN A 39 -9.53 -5.17 13.30
C ASN A 39 -8.72 -4.01 13.87
N ALA A 40 -7.59 -3.69 13.23
CA ALA A 40 -6.68 -2.62 13.62
C ALA A 40 -5.97 -2.07 12.37
N PRO A 41 -5.22 -0.96 12.46
CA PRO A 41 -4.34 -0.55 11.38
C PRO A 41 -3.44 -1.71 10.95
N VAL A 42 -3.38 -1.98 9.65
CA VAL A 42 -2.55 -3.05 9.09
C VAL A 42 -1.14 -2.52 8.89
N PRO A 43 -0.11 -3.11 9.52
CA PRO A 43 1.25 -2.66 9.39
C PRO A 43 1.82 -2.89 7.98
N ALA A 44 2.95 -2.28 7.70
CA ALA A 44 3.76 -2.64 6.54
C ALA A 44 4.22 -4.10 6.65
N LEU A 45 4.43 -4.74 5.50
CA LEU A 45 4.85 -6.13 5.41
C LEU A 45 6.12 -6.23 4.58
N GLY A 46 7.15 -6.85 5.11
CA GLY A 46 8.43 -7.03 4.45
C GLY A 46 9.55 -6.17 5.04
N ASP A 47 10.60 -5.94 4.26
CA ASP A 47 11.81 -5.26 4.69
C ASP A 47 11.66 -3.72 4.51
N PRO A 48 11.78 -2.91 5.59
CA PRO A 48 11.71 -1.44 5.49
C PRO A 48 12.80 -0.83 4.60
N ASP A 49 13.92 -1.50 4.42
CA ASP A 49 15.03 -1.05 3.58
C ASP A 49 15.06 -1.74 2.21
N ALA A 50 13.97 -2.41 1.84
CA ALA A 50 13.82 -3.09 0.55
C ALA A 50 14.01 -2.13 -0.63
N PRO A 51 14.63 -2.59 -1.74
CA PRO A 51 14.80 -1.77 -2.95
C PRO A 51 13.51 -1.53 -3.73
N ILE A 52 12.46 -2.29 -3.46
CA ILE A 52 11.14 -2.14 -4.10
C ILE A 52 10.07 -1.98 -3.02
N ALA A 53 9.25 -0.92 -3.14
CA ALA A 53 8.03 -0.76 -2.35
C ALA A 53 6.79 -1.00 -3.22
N ILE A 54 5.75 -1.61 -2.63
CA ILE A 54 4.46 -1.86 -3.29
C ILE A 54 3.37 -1.21 -2.47
N ILE A 55 2.59 -0.32 -3.09
CA ILE A 55 1.55 0.45 -2.40
C ILE A 55 0.18 0.07 -2.92
N GLY A 56 -0.68 -0.43 -2.01
CA GLY A 56 -2.12 -0.55 -2.20
C GLY A 56 -2.89 0.66 -1.65
N LEU A 57 -4.21 0.62 -1.77
CA LEU A 57 -5.08 1.69 -1.25
C LEU A 57 -5.34 1.52 0.24
N ALA A 58 -5.94 0.40 0.63
CA ALA A 58 -6.41 0.13 1.99
C ALA A 58 -6.65 -1.36 2.21
N PRO A 59 -6.71 -1.84 3.47
CA PRO A 59 -7.06 -3.22 3.78
C PRO A 59 -8.45 -3.60 3.28
N GLY A 60 -8.58 -4.79 2.67
CA GLY A 60 -9.87 -5.40 2.37
C GLY A 60 -10.48 -6.08 3.61
N MET A 61 -11.84 -6.10 3.70
CA MET A 61 -12.59 -6.64 4.85
C MET A 61 -12.17 -8.07 5.21
N LYS A 62 -12.30 -9.01 4.25
CA LYS A 62 -12.03 -10.45 4.44
C LYS A 62 -10.55 -10.79 4.25
N GLY A 63 -9.76 -9.85 3.74
CA GLY A 63 -8.32 -9.94 3.54
C GLY A 63 -7.52 -9.39 4.71
N ALA A 64 -6.79 -8.30 4.46
CA ALA A 64 -5.85 -7.73 5.41
C ALA A 64 -6.49 -7.24 6.73
N ASN A 65 -7.75 -6.76 6.71
CA ASN A 65 -8.42 -6.40 7.98
C ASN A 65 -8.69 -7.60 8.88
N ARG A 66 -8.94 -8.79 8.28
CA ARG A 66 -9.12 -10.02 9.03
C ARG A 66 -7.79 -10.58 9.53
N THR A 67 -6.78 -10.58 8.68
CA THR A 67 -5.51 -11.29 8.94
C THR A 67 -4.47 -10.43 9.66
N GLY A 68 -4.58 -9.09 9.59
CA GLY A 68 -3.54 -8.17 10.05
C GLY A 68 -2.34 -8.07 9.11
N ARG A 69 -2.39 -8.73 7.95
CA ARG A 69 -1.28 -8.85 7.02
C ARG A 69 -1.66 -8.29 5.65
N ALA A 70 -0.89 -7.35 5.15
CA ALA A 70 -1.16 -6.68 3.88
C ALA A 70 -1.27 -7.69 2.72
N PHE A 71 -2.26 -7.51 1.85
CA PHE A 71 -2.51 -8.37 0.68
C PHE A 71 -2.59 -9.88 0.99
N THR A 72 -3.21 -10.26 2.11
CA THR A 72 -3.37 -11.66 2.50
C THR A 72 -4.83 -11.99 2.70
N GLY A 73 -5.28 -13.11 2.12
CA GLY A 73 -6.61 -13.67 2.33
C GLY A 73 -7.68 -13.18 1.36
N ASP A 74 -7.29 -12.60 0.22
CA ASP A 74 -8.18 -12.25 -0.89
C ASP A 74 -7.47 -12.41 -2.24
N ALA A 75 -8.26 -12.36 -3.33
CA ALA A 75 -7.75 -12.57 -4.69
C ALA A 75 -6.72 -11.52 -5.16
N SER A 76 -6.66 -10.35 -4.53
CA SER A 76 -5.62 -9.36 -4.84
C SER A 76 -4.28 -9.81 -4.30
N GLY A 77 -4.30 -10.37 -3.09
CA GLY A 77 -3.14 -10.98 -2.47
C GLY A 77 -2.65 -12.22 -3.23
N ASP A 78 -3.59 -13.08 -3.65
CA ASP A 78 -3.24 -14.29 -4.40
C ASP A 78 -2.43 -13.96 -5.67
N LEU A 79 -2.89 -13.01 -6.49
CA LEU A 79 -2.15 -12.59 -7.69
C LEU A 79 -0.84 -11.88 -7.34
N LEU A 80 -0.83 -11.01 -6.31
CA LEU A 80 0.39 -10.32 -5.91
C LEU A 80 1.46 -11.32 -5.46
N PHE A 81 1.15 -12.21 -4.53
CA PHE A 81 2.13 -13.16 -4.00
C PHE A 81 2.58 -14.18 -5.03
N ALA A 82 1.69 -14.68 -5.91
CA ALA A 82 2.09 -15.53 -7.03
C ALA A 82 3.10 -14.81 -7.95
N THR A 83 2.89 -13.52 -8.21
CA THR A 83 3.83 -12.72 -9.00
C THR A 83 5.15 -12.51 -8.26
N LEU A 84 5.12 -12.18 -6.97
CA LEU A 84 6.33 -12.02 -6.17
C LEU A 84 7.16 -13.30 -6.11
N GLU A 85 6.53 -14.45 -5.91
CA GLU A 85 7.21 -15.75 -5.89
C GLU A 85 7.83 -16.09 -7.25
N LYS A 86 7.13 -15.82 -8.35
CA LYS A 86 7.65 -16.01 -9.71
C LYS A 86 8.94 -15.24 -9.96
N PHE A 87 9.07 -14.04 -9.38
CA PHE A 87 10.26 -13.18 -9.53
C PHE A 87 11.27 -13.32 -8.38
N GLY A 88 11.09 -14.26 -7.46
CA GLY A 88 11.97 -14.45 -6.30
C GLY A 88 11.89 -13.32 -5.28
N LEU A 89 10.80 -12.54 -5.30
CA LEU A 89 10.50 -11.45 -4.36
C LEU A 89 9.60 -11.90 -3.19
N ALA A 90 9.24 -13.16 -3.14
CA ALA A 90 8.62 -13.84 -2.00
C ALA A 90 9.01 -15.32 -1.99
N GLU A 91 8.93 -15.94 -0.82
CA GLU A 91 9.10 -17.38 -0.63
C GLU A 91 8.14 -17.87 0.47
N ALA A 92 7.35 -18.90 0.16
CA ALA A 92 6.34 -19.43 1.09
C ALA A 92 5.41 -18.35 1.67
N GLY A 93 5.03 -17.36 0.85
CA GLY A 93 4.19 -16.23 1.24
C GLY A 93 4.90 -15.13 2.04
N GLU A 94 6.22 -15.23 2.30
CA GLU A 94 6.99 -14.18 2.97
C GLU A 94 7.72 -13.30 1.95
N PRO A 95 7.57 -11.95 2.01
CA PRO A 95 8.26 -11.03 1.12
C PRO A 95 9.78 -11.09 1.26
N LYS A 96 10.48 -11.00 0.13
CA LYS A 96 11.94 -10.90 0.04
C LYS A 96 12.33 -9.69 -0.81
N GLY A 97 13.08 -8.74 -0.24
CA GLY A 97 13.52 -7.54 -0.97
C GLY A 97 12.39 -6.64 -1.46
N VAL A 98 11.23 -6.73 -0.82
CA VAL A 98 10.09 -5.83 -1.05
C VAL A 98 9.47 -5.39 0.27
N LEU A 99 8.92 -4.17 0.25
CA LEU A 99 8.09 -3.61 1.31
C LEU A 99 6.67 -3.38 0.77
N ILE A 100 5.66 -3.97 1.40
CA ILE A 100 4.26 -3.89 0.99
C ILE A 100 3.49 -2.99 1.97
N LEU A 101 2.84 -1.96 1.46
CA LEU A 101 2.16 -0.93 2.24
C LEU A 101 0.76 -0.67 1.71
N ASN A 102 -0.07 -0.02 2.55
CA ASN A 102 -1.31 0.61 2.11
C ASN A 102 -1.27 2.13 2.36
N ALA A 103 -1.85 2.91 1.48
CA ALA A 103 -1.98 4.36 1.62
C ALA A 103 -2.83 4.75 2.84
N VAL A 104 -3.86 3.95 3.15
CA VAL A 104 -4.67 4.02 4.38
C VAL A 104 -4.53 2.69 5.11
N ARG A 105 -4.17 2.75 6.39
CA ARG A 105 -3.85 1.54 7.16
C ARG A 105 -5.05 0.82 7.74
N CYS A 106 -6.19 1.49 7.87
CA CYS A 106 -7.43 0.94 8.39
C CYS A 106 -8.41 0.60 7.27
N LEU A 107 -9.29 -0.38 7.48
CA LEU A 107 -10.39 -0.70 6.59
C LEU A 107 -11.38 0.47 6.51
N PRO A 108 -11.59 1.06 5.32
CA PRO A 108 -12.65 2.06 5.14
C PRO A 108 -13.96 1.38 4.73
N PRO A 109 -15.14 1.91 5.12
CA PRO A 109 -16.43 1.43 4.66
C PRO A 109 -16.51 1.32 3.14
N GLY A 110 -16.97 0.17 2.65
CA GLY A 110 -17.09 -0.11 1.22
C GLY A 110 -15.77 -0.02 0.43
N ASN A 111 -14.62 -0.17 1.07
CA ASN A 111 -13.28 0.02 0.50
C ASN A 111 -13.06 1.42 -0.12
N LYS A 112 -13.76 2.43 0.39
CA LYS A 112 -13.71 3.81 -0.10
C LYS A 112 -13.23 4.75 1.03
N PRO A 113 -11.92 4.99 1.16
CA PRO A 113 -11.42 5.97 2.10
C PRO A 113 -11.81 7.38 1.65
N LEU A 114 -12.05 8.25 2.63
CA LEU A 114 -12.27 9.67 2.38
C LEU A 114 -10.95 10.38 2.07
N PRO A 115 -10.98 11.51 1.33
CA PRO A 115 -9.77 12.27 1.02
C PRO A 115 -8.98 12.72 2.25
N GLU A 116 -9.67 13.09 3.34
CA GLU A 116 -9.05 13.43 4.62
C GLU A 116 -8.36 12.24 5.28
N GLU A 117 -8.90 11.03 5.20
CA GLU A 117 -8.30 9.82 5.74
C GLU A 117 -7.00 9.47 5.01
N ILE A 118 -7.01 9.59 3.67
CA ILE A 118 -5.82 9.43 2.84
C ILE A 118 -4.77 10.49 3.20
N ARG A 119 -5.19 11.75 3.40
CA ARG A 119 -4.29 12.83 3.78
C ARG A 119 -3.68 12.62 5.15
N THR A 120 -4.50 12.25 6.14
CA THR A 120 -4.07 11.97 7.51
C THR A 120 -3.12 10.80 7.58
N CYS A 121 -3.42 9.69 6.88
CA CYS A 121 -2.60 8.47 6.91
C CYS A 121 -1.28 8.61 6.15
N ARG A 122 -1.16 9.60 5.26
CA ARG A 122 0.05 9.84 4.43
C ARG A 122 1.32 10.07 5.25
N GLN A 123 1.23 10.62 6.47
CA GLN A 123 2.39 10.80 7.34
C GLN A 123 3.14 9.47 7.57
N PHE A 124 2.41 8.37 7.76
CA PHE A 124 3.00 7.04 7.93
C PHE A 124 3.59 6.52 6.61
N LEU A 125 2.88 6.73 5.48
CA LEU A 125 3.37 6.35 4.17
C LEU A 125 4.68 7.09 3.84
N SER A 126 4.73 8.41 4.03
CA SER A 126 5.92 9.22 3.73
C SER A 126 7.13 8.83 4.59
N GLY A 127 6.90 8.42 5.85
CA GLY A 127 7.97 7.98 6.76
C GLY A 127 8.60 6.64 6.36
N GLN A 128 7.83 5.76 5.69
CA GLN A 128 8.26 4.41 5.33
C GLN A 128 8.69 4.26 3.87
N LEU A 129 8.22 5.12 2.99
CA LEU A 129 8.47 5.02 1.56
C LEU A 129 9.89 5.52 1.21
N ARG A 130 10.88 4.65 1.37
CA ARG A 130 12.31 4.95 1.13
C ARG A 130 12.87 4.24 -0.10
N ALA A 131 12.20 3.19 -0.58
CA ALA A 131 12.64 2.36 -1.70
C ALA A 131 12.96 3.20 -2.95
N PRO A 132 14.06 2.92 -3.66
CA PRO A 132 14.39 3.60 -4.92
C PRO A 132 13.34 3.36 -6.01
N VAL A 133 12.64 2.22 -5.98
CA VAL A 133 11.54 1.92 -6.89
C VAL A 133 10.27 1.65 -6.11
N THR A 134 9.18 2.28 -6.52
CA THR A 134 7.84 2.11 -5.93
C THR A 134 6.85 1.67 -6.99
N ILE A 135 6.07 0.63 -6.73
CA ILE A 135 4.94 0.20 -7.55
C ILE A 135 3.64 0.64 -6.88
N ALA A 136 2.81 1.42 -7.57
CA ALA A 136 1.49 1.82 -7.10
C ALA A 136 0.38 0.99 -7.75
N LEU A 137 -0.41 0.30 -6.92
CA LEU A 137 -1.50 -0.56 -7.37
C LEU A 137 -2.83 0.23 -7.39
N GLY A 138 -3.13 0.84 -8.53
CA GLY A 138 -4.33 1.62 -8.78
C GLY A 138 -4.18 3.12 -8.57
N GLN A 139 -5.13 3.88 -9.12
CA GLN A 139 -5.07 5.34 -9.20
C GLN A 139 -4.95 6.05 -7.84
N LEU A 140 -5.67 5.60 -6.82
CA LEU A 140 -5.62 6.24 -5.50
C LEU A 140 -4.30 5.93 -4.76
N ALA A 141 -3.75 4.74 -4.96
CA ALA A 141 -2.43 4.38 -4.46
C ALA A 141 -1.34 5.23 -5.13
N HIS A 142 -1.41 5.38 -6.47
CA HIS A 142 -0.56 6.29 -7.23
C HIS A 142 -0.62 7.73 -6.69
N GLN A 143 -1.82 8.29 -6.54
CA GLN A 143 -1.98 9.66 -6.02
C GLN A 143 -1.37 9.84 -4.63
N SER A 144 -1.49 8.82 -3.80
CA SER A 144 -0.90 8.81 -2.45
C SER A 144 0.62 8.75 -2.52
N ALA A 145 1.18 7.87 -3.37
CA ALA A 145 2.60 7.74 -3.60
C ALA A 145 3.21 9.03 -4.15
N VAL A 146 2.63 9.62 -5.21
CA VAL A 146 3.10 10.88 -5.79
C VAL A 146 3.21 11.96 -4.73
N LYS A 147 2.19 12.12 -3.88
CA LYS A 147 2.21 13.13 -2.82
C LYS A 147 3.21 12.80 -1.70
N ALA A 148 3.36 11.52 -1.34
CA ALA A 148 4.30 11.08 -0.33
C ALA A 148 5.77 11.25 -0.78
N MET A 149 6.03 11.16 -2.09
CA MET A 149 7.34 11.33 -2.72
C MET A 149 7.60 12.79 -3.19
N GLY A 150 6.78 13.76 -2.79
CA GLY A 150 6.97 15.19 -3.11
C GLY A 150 6.57 15.58 -4.54
N GLY A 151 5.91 14.71 -5.30
CA GLY A 151 5.45 14.98 -6.66
C GLY A 151 4.17 15.81 -6.74
N ARG A 152 3.77 16.15 -7.97
CA ARG A 152 2.57 16.95 -8.28
C ARG A 152 1.67 16.19 -9.25
N LEU A 153 0.43 15.88 -8.84
CA LEU A 153 -0.52 15.07 -9.61
C LEU A 153 -0.75 15.51 -11.07
N PRO A 154 -0.93 16.79 -11.40
CA PRO A 154 -1.14 17.17 -12.80
C PRO A 154 0.05 16.87 -13.72
N LYS A 155 1.26 16.71 -13.15
CA LYS A 155 2.49 16.39 -13.90
C LYS A 155 2.84 14.91 -13.93
N THR A 156 2.13 14.10 -13.15
CA THR A 156 2.32 12.65 -13.00
C THR A 156 0.99 11.93 -13.22
N PRO A 157 0.51 11.83 -14.47
CA PRO A 157 -0.78 11.18 -14.75
C PRO A 157 -0.68 9.67 -14.56
N PHE A 158 -1.69 9.09 -13.90
CA PHE A 158 -1.80 7.64 -13.73
C PHE A 158 -2.03 6.93 -15.06
N GLY A 159 -1.32 5.83 -15.29
CA GLY A 159 -1.55 4.91 -16.40
C GLY A 159 -0.78 3.61 -16.16
N HIS A 160 -1.40 2.46 -16.44
CA HIS A 160 -0.73 1.17 -16.26
C HIS A 160 0.58 1.11 -17.05
N GLY A 161 1.67 0.74 -16.39
CA GLY A 161 3.02 0.72 -16.97
C GLY A 161 3.71 2.09 -17.06
N ASN A 162 3.05 3.19 -16.66
CA ASN A 162 3.71 4.48 -16.65
C ASN A 162 4.83 4.50 -15.59
N GLU A 163 5.97 5.09 -15.98
CA GLU A 163 7.12 5.34 -15.12
C GLU A 163 7.25 6.84 -14.86
N HIS A 164 7.41 7.22 -13.61
CA HIS A 164 7.58 8.61 -13.19
C HIS A 164 8.85 8.76 -12.37
N ARG A 165 9.76 9.61 -12.82
CA ARG A 165 10.91 10.02 -12.01
C ARG A 165 10.47 11.11 -11.05
N MET A 166 10.54 10.81 -9.77
CA MET A 166 10.12 11.71 -8.70
C MET A 166 11.17 12.80 -8.41
N PRO A 167 10.79 13.92 -7.73
CA PRO A 167 11.72 15.03 -7.48
C PRO A 167 12.98 14.65 -6.73
N ASP A 168 12.93 13.60 -5.92
CA ASP A 168 14.06 13.06 -5.14
C ASP A 168 14.88 11.99 -5.88
N GLY A 169 14.58 11.77 -7.17
CA GLY A 169 15.28 10.81 -8.04
C GLY A 169 14.73 9.39 -8.02
N ARG A 170 13.85 9.05 -7.07
CA ARG A 170 13.19 7.73 -7.01
C ARG A 170 12.23 7.54 -8.19
N VAL A 171 11.90 6.27 -8.49
CA VAL A 171 11.00 5.92 -9.58
C VAL A 171 9.68 5.40 -9.04
N LEU A 172 8.57 5.91 -9.56
CA LEU A 172 7.23 5.39 -9.33
C LEU A 172 6.73 4.71 -10.60
N ILE A 173 6.28 3.46 -10.50
CA ILE A 173 5.67 2.70 -11.62
C ILE A 173 4.21 2.46 -11.28
N ASP A 174 3.34 2.70 -12.25
CA ASP A 174 1.90 2.51 -12.09
C ASP A 174 1.46 1.11 -12.54
N SER A 175 0.58 0.49 -11.78
CA SER A 175 -0.17 -0.68 -12.20
C SER A 175 -1.66 -0.49 -11.98
N TYR A 176 -2.51 -1.06 -12.85
CA TYR A 176 -3.89 -1.31 -12.45
C TYR A 176 -3.92 -2.18 -11.20
N HIS A 177 -4.94 -1.96 -10.36
CA HIS A 177 -5.09 -2.74 -9.13
C HIS A 177 -5.35 -4.21 -9.45
N CYS A 178 -4.69 -5.12 -8.73
CA CYS A 178 -4.80 -6.58 -8.90
C CYS A 178 -6.11 -7.17 -8.33
N SER A 179 -7.20 -6.39 -8.27
CA SER A 179 -8.50 -6.82 -7.80
C SER A 179 -9.13 -7.90 -8.70
N ARG A 180 -9.95 -8.77 -8.10
CA ARG A 180 -10.73 -9.77 -8.84
C ARG A 180 -11.54 -9.14 -9.98
N TYR A 181 -12.08 -7.94 -9.78
CA TYR A 181 -12.82 -7.23 -10.84
C TYR A 181 -11.94 -6.96 -12.06
N ASN A 182 -10.74 -6.39 -11.87
CA ASN A 182 -9.83 -6.10 -12.99
C ASN A 182 -9.32 -7.37 -13.67
N GLN A 183 -9.10 -8.45 -12.90
CA GLN A 183 -8.73 -9.76 -13.44
C GLN A 183 -9.86 -10.35 -14.29
N ASN A 184 -11.08 -10.42 -13.75
CA ASN A 184 -12.24 -11.01 -14.45
C ASN A 184 -12.68 -10.22 -15.68
N THR A 185 -12.42 -8.91 -15.72
CA THR A 185 -12.75 -8.05 -16.87
C THR A 185 -11.61 -7.94 -17.87
N ASN A 186 -10.51 -8.66 -17.68
CA ASN A 186 -9.29 -8.56 -18.47
C ASN A 186 -8.69 -7.13 -18.55
N ARG A 187 -9.07 -6.26 -17.61
CA ARG A 187 -8.43 -4.95 -17.49
C ARG A 187 -6.98 -5.06 -17.02
N LEU A 188 -6.69 -6.09 -16.23
CA LEU A 188 -5.36 -6.49 -15.82
C LEU A 188 -5.20 -7.99 -16.03
N THR A 189 -4.31 -8.39 -16.93
CA THR A 189 -3.87 -9.80 -17.08
C THR A 189 -2.66 -10.08 -16.19
N ALA A 190 -2.35 -11.37 -15.98
CA ALA A 190 -1.16 -11.77 -15.25
C ALA A 190 0.12 -11.23 -15.94
N GLU A 191 0.20 -11.35 -17.25
CA GLU A 191 1.35 -10.88 -18.05
C GLU A 191 1.54 -9.37 -17.94
N MET A 192 0.46 -8.58 -17.98
CA MET A 192 0.51 -7.14 -17.77
C MET A 192 1.06 -6.81 -16.37
N PHE A 193 0.59 -7.54 -15.35
CA PHE A 193 1.03 -7.33 -13.98
C PHE A 193 2.50 -7.69 -13.79
N GLU A 194 2.91 -8.84 -14.30
CA GLU A 194 4.29 -9.33 -14.29
C GLU A 194 5.27 -8.37 -14.98
N ALA A 195 4.87 -7.76 -16.11
CA ALA A 195 5.71 -6.79 -16.82
C ALA A 195 6.08 -5.58 -15.93
N VAL A 196 5.17 -5.12 -15.06
CA VAL A 196 5.46 -4.04 -14.10
C VAL A 196 6.53 -4.48 -13.10
N PHE A 197 6.48 -5.72 -12.60
CA PHE A 197 7.46 -6.24 -11.65
C PHE A 197 8.82 -6.50 -12.30
N ALA A 198 8.83 -7.07 -13.52
CA ALA A 198 10.05 -7.22 -14.30
C ALA A 198 10.76 -5.88 -14.47
N ARG A 199 10.00 -4.84 -14.82
CA ARG A 199 10.55 -3.49 -14.98
C ARG A 199 11.05 -2.87 -13.66
N ALA A 200 10.36 -3.09 -12.56
CA ALA A 200 10.80 -2.64 -11.25
C ALA A 200 12.13 -3.30 -10.82
N ILE A 201 12.30 -4.58 -11.16
CA ILE A 201 13.54 -5.33 -10.89
C ILE A 201 14.72 -4.76 -11.69
N GLU A 202 14.53 -4.39 -12.96
CA GLU A 202 15.56 -3.75 -13.78
C GLU A 202 16.00 -2.40 -13.21
N LEU A 203 15.06 -1.65 -12.62
CA LEU A 203 15.29 -0.29 -12.13
C LEU A 203 15.83 -0.23 -10.69
N ARG A 204 15.77 -1.33 -9.93
CA ARG A 204 16.22 -1.33 -8.53
C ARG A 204 17.75 -1.26 -8.34
N GLY A 205 18.52 -1.46 -9.43
CA GLY A 205 19.98 -1.50 -9.44
C GLY A 205 20.53 -2.90 -9.19
#